data_31ba80842ae317dd5ebae1d09f7ac70f
#
_entry.id   31ba80842ae317dd5ebae1d09f7ac70f
#
_cell.length_a   1.000
_cell.length_b   1.000
_cell.length_c   1.000
_cell.angle_alpha   90.00
_cell.angle_beta   90.00
_cell.angle_gamma   90.00
#
_symmetry.space_group_name_H-M   'P 1'
#
loop_
_entity.id
_entity.type
_entity.pdbx_description
1 polymer ?
#
loop_
_entity_poly.entity_id
_entity_poly.type
_entity_poly.pdbx_seq_one_letter_code
_entity_poly.pdbx_strand_id
1 'polypeptide(L)'
;MTDIGRMAHVVPARTQLPVSAYFDEALFAREQELIFKQSSQYVGHQKLVPEIGDWRTLVQENAGRVLVRNQQGVELISNVCRHRQALMLGGEAGNVAGNCNSQGNLKATGGNIVCPLHRWTYNNQGELLGAPQFETTPLSLIHISEPTRRR
;
A
#
# COMPACT_ATOMS: atom_id res chain seq x y z
N MET A 1 -33.87 19.36 -32.57
CA MET A 1 -33.15 18.54 -33.57
C MET A 1 -31.68 18.83 -33.40
N THR A 2 -31.00 18.05 -32.66
CA THR A 2 -29.54 18.15 -32.41
C THR A 2 -28.82 17.53 -33.59
N ASP A 3 -28.00 18.33 -34.22
CA ASP A 3 -27.27 18.05 -35.45
C ASP A 3 -26.18 16.99 -35.18
N ILE A 4 -26.49 15.75 -35.50
CA ILE A 4 -25.55 14.61 -35.44
C ILE A 4 -24.52 14.68 -36.61
N GLY A 5 -24.65 15.65 -37.50
CA GLY A 5 -23.80 15.82 -38.70
C GLY A 5 -22.41 16.40 -38.46
N ARG A 6 -22.08 16.85 -37.22
CA ARG A 6 -20.76 17.42 -36.89
C ARG A 6 -19.71 16.42 -36.36
N MET A 7 -20.00 15.15 -36.33
CA MET A 7 -19.02 14.12 -35.97
C MET A 7 -18.05 13.70 -37.08
N ALA A 8 -18.08 14.34 -38.23
CA ALA A 8 -17.24 14.03 -39.39
C ALA A 8 -15.76 14.44 -39.26
N HIS A 9 -15.34 15.00 -38.11
CA HIS A 9 -13.97 15.41 -37.88
C HIS A 9 -13.31 14.72 -36.66
N VAL A 10 -13.87 13.61 -36.20
CA VAL A 10 -13.10 12.75 -35.31
C VAL A 10 -12.01 12.10 -36.18
N VAL A 11 -10.82 12.68 -36.13
CA VAL A 11 -9.62 12.05 -36.70
C VAL A 11 -9.60 10.63 -36.13
N PRO A 12 -9.62 9.58 -36.96
CA PRO A 12 -9.51 8.22 -36.45
C PRO A 12 -8.21 8.15 -35.68
N ALA A 13 -8.32 8.13 -34.35
CA ALA A 13 -7.17 7.93 -33.52
C ALA A 13 -6.54 6.59 -33.94
N ARG A 14 -5.30 6.60 -34.41
CA ARG A 14 -4.51 5.39 -34.60
C ARG A 14 -4.15 4.91 -33.20
N THR A 15 -5.13 4.31 -32.51
CA THR A 15 -5.03 3.96 -31.10
C THR A 15 -4.85 2.46 -30.88
N GLN A 16 -4.54 1.72 -31.92
CA GLN A 16 -4.22 0.31 -31.74
C GLN A 16 -2.71 0.15 -31.62
N LEU A 17 -2.28 -0.22 -30.43
CA LEU A 17 -0.93 -0.71 -30.24
C LEU A 17 -0.76 -2.01 -31.05
N PRO A 18 0.39 -2.21 -31.70
CA PRO A 18 0.66 -3.47 -32.37
C PRO A 18 0.65 -4.60 -31.32
N VAL A 19 0.24 -5.79 -31.71
CA VAL A 19 0.17 -6.95 -30.83
C VAL A 19 1.52 -7.22 -30.15
N SER A 20 2.64 -6.96 -30.82
CA SER A 20 3.98 -7.05 -30.23
C SER A 20 4.18 -6.21 -29.01
N ALA A 21 3.50 -5.07 -28.86
CA ALA A 21 3.64 -4.21 -27.68
C ALA A 21 3.17 -4.88 -26.38
N TYR A 22 2.28 -5.87 -26.46
CA TYR A 22 1.83 -6.62 -25.28
C TYR A 22 2.87 -7.62 -24.75
N PHE A 23 3.91 -7.90 -25.51
CA PHE A 23 4.96 -8.85 -25.17
C PHE A 23 6.36 -8.22 -25.18
N ASP A 24 6.44 -6.90 -25.35
CA ASP A 24 7.69 -6.15 -25.39
C ASP A 24 8.14 -5.77 -23.97
N GLU A 25 9.14 -6.49 -23.46
CA GLU A 25 9.69 -6.26 -22.12
C GLU A 25 10.32 -4.85 -21.96
N ALA A 26 10.91 -4.31 -23.03
CA ALA A 26 11.48 -2.97 -22.99
C ALA A 26 10.40 -1.89 -22.90
N LEU A 27 9.30 -2.07 -23.63
CA LEU A 27 8.13 -1.20 -23.51
C LEU A 27 7.52 -1.30 -22.11
N PHE A 28 7.34 -2.50 -21.58
CA PHE A 28 6.83 -2.70 -20.23
C PHE A 28 7.71 -2.03 -19.15
N ALA A 29 9.03 -2.20 -19.25
CA ALA A 29 9.95 -1.53 -18.32
C ALA A 29 9.83 0.00 -18.38
N ARG A 30 9.63 0.55 -19.58
CA ARG A 30 9.41 1.98 -19.79
C ARG A 30 8.06 2.46 -19.25
N GLU A 31 7.00 1.69 -19.40
CA GLU A 31 5.69 1.97 -18.81
C GLU A 31 5.77 1.97 -17.28
N GLN A 32 6.47 1.00 -16.68
CA GLN A 32 6.71 0.95 -15.23
C GLN A 32 7.38 2.23 -14.74
N GLU A 33 8.40 2.71 -15.46
CA GLU A 33 9.15 3.90 -15.06
C GLU A 33 8.38 5.20 -15.25
N LEU A 34 7.75 5.37 -16.41
CA LEU A 34 7.16 6.65 -16.82
C LEU A 34 5.70 6.81 -16.40
N ILE A 35 4.97 5.73 -16.27
CA ILE A 35 3.53 5.74 -15.97
C ILE A 35 3.28 5.26 -14.54
N PHE A 36 3.58 3.99 -14.25
CA PHE A 36 3.15 3.37 -12.99
C PHE A 36 3.89 3.90 -11.77
N LYS A 37 5.21 4.16 -11.84
CA LYS A 37 5.96 4.72 -10.71
C LYS A 37 5.64 6.21 -10.44
N GLN A 38 5.17 6.93 -11.44
CA GLN A 38 4.94 8.37 -11.34
C GLN A 38 3.48 8.76 -11.13
N SER A 39 2.55 7.82 -11.32
CA SER A 39 1.13 8.08 -11.18
C SER A 39 0.56 7.55 -9.85
N SER A 40 -0.59 8.10 -9.47
CA SER A 40 -1.34 7.59 -8.33
C SER A 40 -1.82 6.17 -8.62
N GLN A 41 -1.58 5.26 -7.69
CA GLN A 41 -2.02 3.87 -7.80
C GLN A 41 -3.25 3.62 -6.92
N TYR A 42 -4.19 2.86 -7.46
CA TYR A 42 -5.31 2.39 -6.67
C TYR A 42 -4.86 1.25 -5.76
N VAL A 43 -4.89 1.47 -4.46
CA VAL A 43 -4.48 0.48 -3.45
C VAL A 43 -5.66 -0.23 -2.78
N GLY A 44 -6.87 0.31 -2.89
CA GLY A 44 -8.08 -0.27 -2.32
C GLY A 44 -9.17 0.75 -2.02
N HIS A 45 -10.34 0.24 -1.70
CA HIS A 45 -11.48 1.06 -1.29
C HIS A 45 -11.52 1.17 0.24
N GLN A 46 -11.90 2.33 0.78
CA GLN A 46 -11.97 2.56 2.23
C GLN A 46 -12.89 1.58 2.99
N LYS A 47 -13.86 0.96 2.30
CA LYS A 47 -14.72 -0.09 2.88
C LYS A 47 -14.00 -1.40 3.17
N LEU A 48 -12.76 -1.55 2.74
CA LEU A 48 -11.93 -2.71 3.12
C LEU A 48 -11.52 -2.67 4.59
N VAL A 49 -11.55 -1.47 5.19
CA VAL A 49 -11.24 -1.20 6.59
C VAL A 49 -12.31 -0.24 7.15
N PRO A 50 -13.56 -0.71 7.38
CA PRO A 50 -14.70 0.13 7.73
C PRO A 50 -14.59 0.77 9.11
N GLU A 51 -14.06 0.07 10.11
CA GLU A 51 -14.03 0.49 11.51
C GLU A 51 -12.64 0.98 11.96
N ILE A 52 -12.61 1.87 12.94
CA ILE A 52 -11.35 2.32 13.54
C ILE A 52 -10.57 1.13 14.12
N GLY A 53 -9.31 1.03 13.75
CA GLY A 53 -8.44 -0.07 14.09
C GLY A 53 -8.46 -1.23 13.09
N ASP A 54 -9.39 -1.22 12.11
CA ASP A 54 -9.34 -2.22 11.05
C ASP A 54 -8.10 -2.07 10.20
N TRP A 55 -7.56 -3.20 9.79
CA TRP A 55 -6.42 -3.26 8.89
C TRP A 55 -6.59 -4.35 7.83
N ARG A 56 -5.94 -4.14 6.68
CA ARG A 56 -5.90 -5.11 5.59
C ARG A 56 -4.58 -5.03 4.83
N THR A 57 -3.94 -6.19 4.67
CA THR A 57 -2.70 -6.31 3.88
C THR A 57 -2.97 -6.17 2.38
N LEU A 58 -2.02 -5.62 1.65
CA LEU A 58 -2.09 -5.53 0.19
C LEU A 58 -1.51 -6.80 -0.45
N VAL A 59 -2.38 -7.57 -1.11
CA VAL A 59 -2.02 -8.83 -1.77
C VAL A 59 -0.96 -8.62 -2.85
N GLN A 60 -1.12 -7.56 -3.65
CA GLN A 60 -0.22 -7.22 -4.76
C GLN A 60 1.20 -6.87 -4.32
N GLU A 61 1.42 -6.69 -3.02
CA GLU A 61 2.71 -6.33 -2.44
C GLU A 61 3.22 -7.36 -1.42
N ASN A 62 2.76 -8.59 -1.53
CA ASN A 62 3.13 -9.67 -0.62
C ASN A 62 2.99 -9.29 0.86
N ALA A 63 1.93 -8.56 1.20
CA ALA A 63 1.67 -8.01 2.53
C ALA A 63 2.73 -7.01 3.04
N GLY A 64 3.61 -6.50 2.19
CA GLY A 64 4.65 -5.53 2.57
C GLY A 64 4.09 -4.17 3.02
N ARG A 65 2.88 -3.81 2.56
CA ARG A 65 2.10 -2.65 3.03
C ARG A 65 0.72 -3.07 3.50
N VAL A 66 0.14 -2.24 4.36
CA VAL A 66 -1.16 -2.48 4.99
C VAL A 66 -1.98 -1.19 5.02
N LEU A 67 -3.27 -1.30 4.71
CA LEU A 67 -4.24 -0.25 4.97
C LEU A 67 -4.66 -0.35 6.44
N VAL A 68 -4.65 0.77 7.14
CA VAL A 68 -5.10 0.88 8.53
C VAL A 68 -6.07 2.03 8.66
N ARG A 69 -7.24 1.79 9.26
CA ARG A 69 -8.16 2.88 9.59
C ARG A 69 -7.82 3.45 10.96
N ASN A 70 -7.64 4.75 10.99
CA ASN A 70 -7.50 5.51 12.21
C ASN A 70 -8.58 6.62 12.30
N GLN A 71 -8.47 7.51 13.27
CA GLN A 71 -9.43 8.60 13.46
C GLN A 71 -9.37 9.68 12.36
N GLN A 72 -8.24 9.80 11.66
CA GLN A 72 -8.05 10.78 10.59
C GLN A 72 -8.43 10.23 9.21
N GLY A 73 -8.60 8.92 9.09
CA GLY A 73 -8.95 8.29 7.82
C GLY A 73 -8.34 6.91 7.61
N VAL A 74 -7.93 6.63 6.40
CA VAL A 74 -7.23 5.39 6.04
C VAL A 74 -5.80 5.74 5.68
N GLU A 75 -4.87 5.15 6.40
CA GLU A 75 -3.44 5.26 6.16
C GLU A 75 -2.91 4.03 5.44
N LEU A 76 -1.96 4.24 4.55
CA LEU A 76 -1.17 3.18 3.94
C LEU A 76 0.21 3.20 4.59
N ILE A 77 0.50 2.17 5.37
CA ILE A 77 1.76 2.08 6.12
C ILE A 77 2.55 0.83 5.74
N SER A 78 3.86 0.86 5.98
CA SER A 78 4.69 -0.33 5.82
C SER A 78 4.33 -1.37 6.88
N ASN A 79 4.11 -2.60 6.45
CA ASN A 79 3.86 -3.75 7.32
C ASN A 79 5.16 -4.44 7.77
N VAL A 80 6.30 -3.81 7.50
CA VAL A 80 7.63 -4.36 7.75
C VAL A 80 8.26 -3.64 8.94
N CYS A 81 8.55 -4.38 10.00
CA CYS A 81 9.18 -3.85 11.21
C CYS A 81 10.59 -3.32 10.92
N ARG A 82 10.90 -2.14 11.42
CA ARG A 82 12.20 -1.47 11.23
C ARG A 82 13.37 -2.18 11.91
N HIS A 83 13.09 -3.09 12.86
CA HIS A 83 14.13 -3.79 13.59
C HIS A 83 14.81 -4.88 12.74
N ARG A 84 14.06 -5.91 12.34
CA ARG A 84 14.56 -7.07 11.58
C ARG A 84 13.63 -7.45 10.42
N GLN A 85 12.91 -6.50 9.88
CA GLN A 85 12.09 -6.65 8.67
C GLN A 85 11.02 -7.76 8.76
N ALA A 86 10.56 -8.10 9.98
CA ALA A 86 9.45 -9.02 10.15
C ALA A 86 8.14 -8.36 9.71
N LEU A 87 7.24 -9.13 9.08
CA LEU A 87 5.86 -8.71 8.85
C LEU A 87 5.14 -8.59 10.21
N MET A 88 4.44 -7.48 10.42
CA MET A 88 3.82 -7.17 11.72
C MET A 88 2.38 -7.63 11.80
N LEU A 89 1.62 -7.50 10.72
CA LEU A 89 0.22 -7.86 10.62
C LEU A 89 0.02 -8.92 9.53
N GLY A 90 -0.84 -9.90 9.80
CA GLY A 90 -1.17 -10.96 8.84
C GLY A 90 -0.12 -12.05 8.68
N GLY A 91 0.99 -11.98 9.41
CA GLY A 91 1.99 -13.04 9.50
C GLY A 91 1.78 -13.90 10.75
N GLU A 92 1.93 -15.21 10.63
CA GLU A 92 2.16 -16.04 11.81
C GLU A 92 3.62 -15.87 12.26
N ALA A 93 3.85 -15.86 13.58
CA ALA A 93 5.19 -15.73 14.14
C ALA A 93 6.10 -16.83 13.58
N GLY A 94 7.11 -16.42 12.82
CA GLY A 94 8.06 -17.34 12.19
C GLY A 94 7.74 -17.76 10.75
N ASN A 95 6.60 -17.40 10.18
CA ASN A 95 6.27 -17.70 8.80
C ASN A 95 6.44 -16.45 7.92
N VAL A 96 7.51 -16.42 7.13
CA VAL A 96 7.84 -15.32 6.19
C VAL A 96 6.85 -15.29 5.01
N ALA A 97 6.14 -16.38 4.77
CA ALA A 97 5.07 -16.49 3.78
C ALA A 97 3.70 -16.23 4.43
N GLY A 98 3.54 -15.07 5.09
CA GLY A 98 2.27 -14.65 5.63
C GLY A 98 1.19 -14.67 4.56
N ASN A 99 -0.05 -15.00 4.97
CA ASN A 99 -1.19 -14.91 4.06
C ASN A 99 -1.31 -13.47 3.55
N CYS A 100 -0.95 -13.26 2.28
CA CYS A 100 -0.92 -11.94 1.65
C CYS A 100 -2.29 -11.24 1.63
N ASN A 101 -3.38 -11.95 1.93
CA ASN A 101 -4.74 -11.42 2.01
C ASN A 101 -5.28 -11.51 3.45
N SER A 102 -4.58 -10.92 4.39
CA SER A 102 -4.98 -10.90 5.80
C SER A 102 -5.69 -9.60 6.16
N GLN A 103 -6.63 -9.70 7.08
CA GLN A 103 -7.35 -8.58 7.64
C GLN A 103 -7.63 -8.82 9.13
N GLY A 104 -7.86 -7.76 9.87
CA GLY A 104 -8.19 -7.84 11.29
C GLY A 104 -8.44 -6.48 11.90
N ASN A 105 -8.45 -6.44 13.23
CA ASN A 105 -8.66 -5.21 13.98
C ASN A 105 -7.65 -5.12 15.13
N LEU A 106 -7.14 -3.91 15.38
CA LEU A 106 -6.13 -3.61 16.39
C LEU A 106 -6.68 -3.53 17.84
N LYS A 107 -7.97 -3.81 18.06
CA LYS A 107 -8.58 -3.73 19.41
C LYS A 107 -7.85 -4.57 20.44
N ALA A 108 -7.40 -5.77 20.07
CA ALA A 108 -6.67 -6.68 20.96
C ALA A 108 -5.32 -6.14 21.43
N THR A 109 -4.74 -5.19 20.69
CA THR A 109 -3.45 -4.55 21.01
C THR A 109 -3.62 -3.10 21.47
N GLY A 110 -4.82 -2.72 21.87
CA GLY A 110 -5.12 -1.34 22.31
C GLY A 110 -5.01 -0.31 21.20
N GLY A 111 -5.25 -0.71 19.95
CA GLY A 111 -5.16 0.17 18.78
C GLY A 111 -3.75 0.31 18.21
N ASN A 112 -2.78 -0.45 18.71
CA ASN A 112 -1.38 -0.38 18.30
C ASN A 112 -0.98 -1.57 17.41
N ILE A 113 0.02 -1.35 16.59
CA ILE A 113 0.67 -2.41 15.80
C ILE A 113 1.88 -2.92 16.58
N VAL A 114 1.85 -4.19 16.96
CA VAL A 114 2.91 -4.80 17.77
C VAL A 114 3.63 -5.86 16.94
N CYS A 115 4.93 -5.68 16.77
CA CYS A 115 5.76 -6.66 16.06
C CYS A 115 5.77 -7.99 16.82
N PRO A 116 5.42 -9.12 16.18
CA PRO A 116 5.35 -10.42 16.87
C PRO A 116 6.73 -10.94 17.28
N LEU A 117 7.81 -10.46 16.65
CA LEU A 117 9.15 -11.01 16.85
C LEU A 117 9.81 -10.45 18.13
N HIS A 118 9.87 -9.12 18.30
CA HIS A 118 10.56 -8.48 19.45
C HIS A 118 9.74 -7.36 20.08
N ARG A 119 8.42 -7.33 19.85
CA ARG A 119 7.49 -6.42 20.52
C ARG A 119 7.73 -4.93 20.28
N TRP A 120 8.43 -4.55 19.20
CA TRP A 120 8.43 -3.15 18.78
C TRP A 120 6.99 -2.72 18.48
N THR A 121 6.59 -1.61 19.07
CA THR A 121 5.20 -1.16 19.07
C THR A 121 5.09 0.17 18.33
N TYR A 122 4.15 0.24 17.41
CA TYR A 122 3.84 1.42 16.61
C TYR A 122 2.37 1.77 16.83
N ASN A 123 2.04 3.06 16.72
CA ASN A 123 0.63 3.48 16.69
C ASN A 123 -0.01 3.14 15.33
N ASN A 124 -1.32 3.40 15.20
CA ASN A 124 -2.07 3.17 13.96
C ASN A 124 -1.79 4.21 12.86
N GLN A 125 -0.85 5.13 13.09
CA GLN A 125 -0.28 6.06 12.11
C GLN A 125 1.13 5.64 11.67
N GLY A 126 1.65 4.54 12.24
CA GLY A 126 2.97 4.00 11.92
C GLY A 126 4.13 4.65 12.66
N GLU A 127 3.89 5.45 13.69
CA GLU A 127 4.94 6.04 14.53
C GLU A 127 5.39 5.05 15.60
N LEU A 128 6.69 4.95 15.84
CA LEU A 128 7.26 4.08 16.87
C LEU A 128 6.94 4.62 18.26
N LEU A 129 6.21 3.85 19.06
CA LEU A 129 5.89 4.16 20.45
C LEU A 129 6.87 3.54 21.44
N GLY A 130 7.42 2.38 21.11
CA GLY A 130 8.35 1.68 22.00
C GLY A 130 9.16 0.62 21.27
N ALA A 131 10.43 0.56 21.64
CA ALA A 131 11.40 -0.40 21.12
C ALA A 131 12.18 -1.00 22.30
N PRO A 132 11.73 -2.15 22.88
CA PRO A 132 12.43 -2.80 23.97
C PRO A 132 13.90 -3.00 23.63
N GLN A 133 14.80 -2.63 24.55
CA GLN A 133 16.27 -2.73 24.43
C GLN A 133 16.93 -1.76 23.44
N PHE A 134 16.20 -0.80 22.89
CA PHE A 134 16.76 0.25 22.04
C PHE A 134 16.40 1.63 22.61
N GLU A 135 17.32 2.57 22.52
CA GLU A 135 17.02 3.97 22.76
C GLU A 135 16.03 4.46 21.70
N THR A 136 15.03 5.22 22.13
CA THR A 136 13.96 5.69 21.24
C THR A 136 14.49 6.72 20.25
N THR A 137 14.86 6.26 19.07
CA THR A 137 15.02 7.14 17.92
C THR A 137 13.64 7.27 17.24
N PRO A 138 13.24 8.46 16.80
CA PRO A 138 11.96 8.63 16.11
C PRO A 138 12.01 7.90 14.75
N LEU A 139 11.50 6.68 14.74
CA LEU A 139 11.35 5.86 13.55
C LEU A 139 9.88 5.77 13.20
N SER A 140 9.53 6.01 11.95
CA SER A 140 8.17 5.91 11.45
C SER A 140 8.07 4.90 10.31
N LEU A 141 6.97 4.18 10.26
CA LEU A 141 6.64 3.28 9.14
C LEU A 141 6.16 4.03 7.90
N ILE A 142 5.70 5.28 8.06
CA ILE A 142 5.22 6.11 6.96
C ILE A 142 6.38 6.55 6.06
N HIS A 143 7.53 6.88 6.63
CA HIS A 143 8.68 7.39 5.88
C HIS A 143 9.36 6.38 4.93
N ILE A 144 8.89 5.12 4.87
CA ILE A 144 9.44 4.12 3.96
C ILE A 144 8.68 4.06 2.64
N SER A 145 7.46 4.54 2.61
CA SER A 145 6.57 4.39 1.46
C SER A 145 6.35 5.69 0.68
N GLU A 146 7.22 6.69 0.82
CA GLU A 146 7.11 7.83 -0.06
C GLU A 146 7.62 7.51 -1.46
N PRO A 147 6.67 7.41 -2.41
CA PRO A 147 6.78 8.20 -3.60
C PRO A 147 5.84 9.38 -3.45
N THR A 148 6.44 10.55 -3.11
CA THR A 148 5.90 11.87 -3.46
C THR A 148 4.38 12.05 -3.44
N ARG A 149 3.80 12.44 -2.30
CA ARG A 149 2.69 13.39 -2.33
C ARG A 149 3.21 14.68 -2.98
N ARG A 150 3.13 14.79 -4.28
CA ARG A 150 3.09 16.11 -4.92
C ARG A 150 1.68 16.64 -4.71
N ARG A 151 1.60 17.80 -4.09
CA ARG A 151 0.40 18.64 -3.94
C ARG A 151 -0.15 19.04 -5.30
#